data_28d1f2a035a24f7b340729279bfd6673
#
_entry.id   28d1f2a035a24f7b340729279bfd6673
#
_cell.length_a   1.000
_cell.length_b   1.000
_cell.length_c   1.000
_cell.angle_alpha   90.00
_cell.angle_beta   90.00
_cell.angle_gamma   90.00
#
_symmetry.space_group_name_H-M   'P 1'
#
loop_
_entity.id
_entity.type
_entity.pdbx_description
1 polymer ?
#
loop_
_entity_poly.entity_id
_entity_poly.type
_entity_poly.pdbx_seq_one_letter_code
_entity_poly.pdbx_strand_id
1 'polypeptide(L)'
;MQRFAPDAVLYFVLTPGILVRLFLFATLVGLLGLSCPSAAQLLQAKPAFTRADSLRGALTPLRTCYDINYYHLDVKLDVARKAISGSNEFRFTATQDFTRLQFDLFANLKVEKVAYEGREVPFTREANAVFVTFPQPIRKGQRAAFTVFYSGQPTVAENAPWDGGLVFTQDAKGKPWVASACQGVGASIWWPTKDHQADEVDSMLISVSVPKGLKDISNGRLRKITPLKEGYTRYDWFVSNPINNYDVALNVGDYQHFSGGTYAGEKGPLTLDYWVLPENLAKAKKQFADNVPPMLKSLEYWFGPYPFYKDGYKLVDAPHLGMEHQSAVAYGNKYLNGYLGKDRSGTGWGMKWDFIIIHESGHEWFGNNITAKDIADMWIHEAFTTYSEALFVESQFGKEAAQAYIHGQRRNIRNDTPIIGPYGVNKEGSSDMYDKGSNMLHAIRMALNDDQKWRQMLRGLGSTFYHQTVTTEQVVAYINQQTGRDFTAVFNQYLRHSGIPTLELRFEQGRTLARWIADERAFDMPVRVRAKGGSYQLIRPTTAFQPIEVSGLAKDNVEVDTLNYYIGVLVE
;
A
#
# COMPACT_ATOMS: atom_id res chain seq x y z
N MET A 1 -1.81 29.80 54.92
CA MET A 1 -1.00 29.97 56.16
C MET A 1 -0.20 28.68 56.39
N GLN A 2 1.07 28.83 56.65
CA GLN A 2 2.17 27.91 57.00
C GLN A 2 3.06 27.60 55.79
N ARG A 3 4.09 28.24 55.67
CA ARG A 3 5.44 28.55 56.28
C ARG A 3 6.47 27.59 55.68
N PHE A 4 7.36 28.22 54.91
CA PHE A 4 8.64 27.70 54.40
C PHE A 4 9.64 27.45 55.55
N ALA A 5 10.52 26.48 55.36
CA ALA A 5 11.77 26.30 56.08
C ALA A 5 12.94 26.10 55.10
N PRO A 6 14.15 26.58 55.38
CA PRO A 6 15.16 26.85 54.36
C PRO A 6 16.21 25.75 54.18
N ASP A 7 16.90 25.87 53.05
CA ASP A 7 17.99 25.05 52.54
C ASP A 7 19.17 24.85 53.49
N ALA A 8 19.67 23.62 53.59
CA ALA A 8 20.95 23.29 54.20
C ALA A 8 21.97 22.98 53.09
N VAL A 9 22.94 23.88 52.89
CA VAL A 9 24.09 23.67 51.99
C VAL A 9 25.16 22.87 52.74
N LEU A 10 25.46 21.67 52.30
CA LEU A 10 26.55 20.84 52.84
C LEU A 10 27.82 21.06 52.03
N TYR A 11 28.82 21.68 52.64
CA TYR A 11 30.18 21.79 52.08
C TYR A 11 30.98 20.53 52.40
N PHE A 12 31.36 19.76 51.36
CA PHE A 12 32.38 18.71 51.50
C PHE A 12 33.77 19.28 51.20
N VAL A 13 34.67 19.22 52.20
CA VAL A 13 36.09 19.51 52.04
C VAL A 13 36.78 18.22 51.62
N LEU A 14 37.27 18.16 50.39
CA LEU A 14 38.05 17.02 49.87
C LEU A 14 39.54 17.22 50.18
N THR A 15 40.16 16.20 50.79
CA THR A 15 41.60 16.14 51.07
C THR A 15 42.42 15.81 49.81
N PRO A 16 43.69 16.29 49.70
CA PRO A 16 44.50 16.16 48.47
C PRO A 16 44.75 14.74 47.94
N GLY A 17 44.61 13.72 48.80
CA GLY A 17 44.83 12.30 48.38
C GLY A 17 43.69 11.70 47.56
N ILE A 18 42.52 12.29 47.56
CA ILE A 18 41.36 11.77 46.81
C ILE A 18 41.36 12.30 45.36
N LEU A 19 41.89 13.51 45.13
CA LEU A 19 41.97 14.09 43.78
C LEU A 19 42.89 13.29 42.84
N VAL A 20 44.00 12.75 43.30
CA VAL A 20 44.95 11.99 42.48
C VAL A 20 44.34 10.61 42.06
N ARG A 21 43.54 9.98 42.93
CA ARG A 21 42.87 8.71 42.59
C ARG A 21 41.69 8.92 41.65
N LEU A 22 40.99 10.03 41.71
CA LEU A 22 39.92 10.37 40.77
C LEU A 22 40.45 10.73 39.38
N PHE A 23 41.63 11.39 39.29
CA PHE A 23 42.26 11.69 38.00
C PHE A 23 42.82 10.44 37.30
N LEU A 24 43.38 9.49 38.05
CA LEU A 24 43.83 8.20 37.49
C LEU A 24 42.67 7.31 37.03
N PHE A 25 41.53 7.38 37.69
CA PHE A 25 40.33 6.63 37.27
C PHE A 25 39.66 7.29 36.05
N ALA A 26 39.63 8.59 35.94
CA ALA A 26 39.12 9.32 34.80
C ALA A 26 39.99 9.15 33.53
N THR A 27 41.31 9.07 33.67
CA THR A 27 42.22 8.77 32.53
C THR A 27 42.17 7.31 32.08
N LEU A 28 41.93 6.37 32.99
CA LEU A 28 41.78 4.94 32.61
C LEU A 28 40.43 4.68 31.93
N VAL A 29 39.35 5.36 32.33
CA VAL A 29 38.03 5.30 31.68
C VAL A 29 38.03 6.04 30.36
N GLY A 30 38.80 7.14 30.23
CA GLY A 30 38.95 7.87 28.96
C GLY A 30 39.76 7.10 27.88
N LEU A 31 40.71 6.24 28.30
CA LEU A 31 41.49 5.41 27.36
C LEU A 31 40.78 4.13 26.95
N LEU A 32 39.76 3.67 27.68
CA LEU A 32 38.90 2.53 27.31
C LEU A 32 37.70 2.95 26.45
N GLY A 33 37.43 4.26 26.33
CA GLY A 33 36.32 4.79 25.52
C GLY A 33 36.66 5.13 24.07
N LEU A 34 37.92 4.98 23.63
CA LEU A 34 38.37 5.41 22.29
C LEU A 34 38.63 4.26 21.29
N SER A 35 38.20 3.04 21.60
CA SER A 35 38.37 1.93 20.67
C SER A 35 37.14 1.03 20.61
N CYS A 36 36.02 1.51 20.08
CA CYS A 36 35.01 0.70 19.39
C CYS A 36 33.91 1.54 18.70
N PRO A 37 34.17 2.17 17.55
CA PRO A 37 33.06 2.58 16.69
C PRO A 37 32.55 1.44 15.80
N SER A 38 33.14 0.22 15.86
CA SER A 38 32.82 -0.86 14.91
C SER A 38 31.93 -1.97 15.48
N ALA A 39 31.65 -2.00 16.79
CA ALA A 39 30.85 -3.07 17.38
C ALA A 39 29.35 -2.75 17.49
N ALA A 40 28.96 -1.47 17.41
CA ALA A 40 27.55 -1.07 17.48
C ALA A 40 26.78 -1.27 16.16
N GLN A 41 27.46 -1.42 15.02
CA GLN A 41 26.85 -1.75 13.72
C GLN A 41 26.64 -3.24 13.48
N LEU A 42 27.15 -4.10 14.34
CA LEU A 42 27.07 -5.57 14.21
C LEU A 42 25.90 -6.21 14.96
N LEU A 43 25.04 -5.42 15.61
CA LEU A 43 23.91 -5.94 16.41
C LEU A 43 22.52 -5.45 15.96
N GLN A 44 22.36 -4.97 14.73
CA GLN A 44 21.06 -5.14 14.09
C GLN A 44 20.98 -6.60 13.64
N ALA A 45 20.57 -7.47 14.56
CA ALA A 45 20.18 -8.81 14.21
C ALA A 45 19.15 -8.70 13.08
N LYS A 46 19.47 -9.24 11.88
CA LYS A 46 18.45 -9.41 10.83
C LYS A 46 17.26 -10.07 11.52
N PRO A 47 16.04 -9.54 11.37
CA PRO A 47 14.89 -10.15 12.01
C PRO A 47 14.86 -11.62 11.64
N ALA A 48 14.95 -12.50 12.64
CA ALA A 48 14.89 -13.94 12.43
C ALA A 48 13.45 -14.26 12.07
N PHE A 49 13.17 -14.55 10.79
CA PHE A 49 11.86 -15.01 10.35
C PHE A 49 11.64 -16.43 10.83
N THR A 50 10.42 -16.70 11.30
CA THR A 50 9.99 -18.00 11.79
C THR A 50 9.47 -18.87 10.65
N ARG A 51 9.23 -20.16 10.96
CA ARG A 51 8.53 -21.03 10.02
C ARG A 51 7.09 -20.55 9.74
N ALA A 52 6.42 -19.95 10.72
CA ALA A 52 5.08 -19.37 10.53
C ALA A 52 5.09 -18.24 9.50
N ASP A 53 6.11 -17.36 9.51
CA ASP A 53 6.28 -16.30 8.52
C ASP A 53 6.50 -16.88 7.12
N SER A 54 7.33 -17.92 6.99
CA SER A 54 7.56 -18.60 5.71
C SER A 54 6.31 -19.35 5.21
N LEU A 55 5.56 -20.00 6.11
CA LEU A 55 4.29 -20.63 5.74
C LEU A 55 3.27 -19.62 5.24
N ARG A 56 3.33 -18.41 5.74
CA ARG A 56 2.42 -17.34 5.33
C ARG A 56 2.84 -16.65 4.04
N GLY A 57 4.12 -16.31 3.88
CA GLY A 57 4.60 -15.46 2.78
C GLY A 57 5.25 -16.21 1.62
N ALA A 58 5.57 -17.52 1.74
CA ALA A 58 6.28 -18.23 0.69
C ALA A 58 5.34 -18.92 -0.31
N LEU A 59 5.65 -18.83 -1.60
CA LEU A 59 5.03 -19.61 -2.67
C LEU A 59 5.63 -21.02 -2.70
N THR A 60 5.28 -21.84 -1.69
CA THR A 60 5.71 -23.23 -1.62
C THR A 60 5.07 -24.08 -2.72
N PRO A 61 5.60 -25.29 -3.04
CA PRO A 61 4.95 -26.19 -3.97
C PRO A 61 3.50 -26.53 -3.62
N LEU A 62 3.13 -26.49 -2.33
CA LEU A 62 1.75 -26.73 -1.88
C LEU A 62 0.80 -25.55 -2.14
N ARG A 63 1.33 -24.36 -2.39
CA ARG A 63 0.56 -23.19 -2.82
C ARG A 63 0.58 -23.01 -4.34
N THR A 64 1.68 -23.38 -5.02
CA THR A 64 1.81 -23.22 -6.46
C THR A 64 1.26 -24.39 -7.27
N CYS A 65 0.85 -25.51 -6.64
CA CYS A 65 0.28 -26.67 -7.32
C CYS A 65 -1.13 -26.46 -7.87
N TYR A 66 -1.78 -25.37 -7.53
CA TYR A 66 -3.13 -25.05 -7.97
C TYR A 66 -3.29 -23.53 -8.19
N ASP A 67 -4.13 -23.18 -9.14
CA ASP A 67 -4.53 -21.84 -9.53
C ASP A 67 -6.02 -21.68 -9.29
N ILE A 68 -6.43 -20.67 -8.52
CA ILE A 68 -7.83 -20.49 -8.14
C ILE A 68 -8.58 -19.74 -9.24
N ASN A 69 -9.64 -20.36 -9.76
CA ASN A 69 -10.45 -19.72 -10.80
C ASN A 69 -11.73 -19.09 -10.23
N TYR A 70 -12.23 -19.59 -9.09
CA TYR A 70 -13.48 -19.10 -8.52
C TYR A 70 -13.57 -19.39 -7.03
N TYR A 71 -14.09 -18.40 -6.28
CA TYR A 71 -14.56 -18.59 -4.90
C TYR A 71 -16.08 -18.41 -4.80
N HIS A 72 -16.71 -19.21 -3.93
CA HIS A 72 -18.01 -18.88 -3.36
C HIS A 72 -17.89 -18.80 -1.84
N LEU A 73 -17.75 -17.58 -1.35
CA LEU A 73 -17.73 -17.29 0.07
C LEU A 73 -19.17 -17.10 0.56
N ASP A 74 -19.61 -17.96 1.45
CA ASP A 74 -20.92 -17.88 2.14
C ASP A 74 -20.68 -17.74 3.63
N VAL A 75 -20.98 -16.57 4.20
CA VAL A 75 -20.70 -16.25 5.58
C VAL A 75 -21.93 -15.68 6.29
N LYS A 76 -22.16 -16.14 7.52
CA LYS A 76 -23.15 -15.59 8.45
C LYS A 76 -22.44 -14.83 9.57
N LEU A 77 -22.82 -13.56 9.76
CA LEU A 77 -22.26 -12.68 10.80
C LEU A 77 -23.15 -12.67 12.04
N ASP A 78 -22.61 -13.09 13.17
CA ASP A 78 -23.22 -12.86 14.50
C ASP A 78 -22.58 -11.60 15.12
N VAL A 79 -23.23 -10.48 14.96
CA VAL A 79 -22.72 -9.18 15.44
C VAL A 79 -22.61 -9.15 16.96
N ALA A 80 -23.57 -9.76 17.68
CA ALA A 80 -23.60 -9.74 19.14
C ALA A 80 -22.43 -10.50 19.76
N ARG A 81 -22.04 -11.62 19.14
CA ARG A 81 -20.92 -12.44 19.57
C ARG A 81 -19.60 -12.06 18.91
N LYS A 82 -19.60 -11.11 17.96
CA LYS A 82 -18.48 -10.80 17.10
C LYS A 82 -17.91 -12.07 16.44
N ALA A 83 -18.78 -12.90 15.92
CA ALA A 83 -18.45 -14.21 15.39
C ALA A 83 -18.95 -14.37 13.96
N ILE A 84 -18.27 -15.24 13.21
CA ILE A 84 -18.64 -15.62 11.86
C ILE A 84 -18.73 -17.13 11.75
N SER A 85 -19.55 -17.62 10.84
CA SER A 85 -19.62 -19.02 10.45
C SER A 85 -20.02 -19.12 9.00
N GLY A 86 -19.51 -20.13 8.30
CA GLY A 86 -19.85 -20.29 6.90
C GLY A 86 -19.00 -21.27 6.17
N SER A 87 -18.86 -21.07 4.88
CA SER A 87 -18.02 -21.89 4.02
C SER A 87 -17.41 -21.07 2.88
N ASN A 88 -16.29 -21.55 2.35
CA ASN A 88 -15.76 -21.09 1.08
C ASN A 88 -15.54 -22.28 0.15
N GLU A 89 -16.14 -22.25 -1.03
CA GLU A 89 -15.86 -23.20 -2.12
C GLU A 89 -14.69 -22.67 -2.94
N PHE A 90 -13.66 -23.49 -3.09
CA PHE A 90 -12.48 -23.28 -3.91
C PHE A 90 -12.66 -24.05 -5.22
N ARG A 91 -12.76 -23.37 -6.36
CA ARG A 91 -12.66 -23.99 -7.68
C ARG A 91 -11.33 -23.60 -8.30
N PHE A 92 -10.58 -24.61 -8.71
CA PHE A 92 -9.21 -24.39 -9.16
C PHE A 92 -8.84 -25.30 -10.34
N THR A 93 -7.74 -24.90 -11.01
CA THR A 93 -7.05 -25.72 -12.01
C THR A 93 -5.71 -26.17 -11.44
N ALA A 94 -5.42 -27.47 -11.47
CA ALA A 94 -4.13 -27.99 -11.04
C ALA A 94 -3.01 -27.55 -11.99
N THR A 95 -1.96 -26.92 -11.47
CA THR A 95 -0.78 -26.49 -12.25
C THR A 95 0.28 -27.57 -12.37
N GLN A 96 0.24 -28.56 -11.47
CA GLN A 96 1.08 -29.76 -11.43
C GLN A 96 0.32 -30.90 -10.78
N ASP A 97 0.85 -32.14 -10.82
CA ASP A 97 0.28 -33.27 -10.11
C ASP A 97 0.49 -33.09 -8.60
N PHE A 98 -0.55 -33.33 -7.79
CA PHE A 98 -0.44 -33.28 -6.34
C PHE A 98 -1.52 -34.10 -5.64
N THR A 99 -1.27 -34.47 -4.38
CA THR A 99 -2.24 -35.08 -3.46
C THR A 99 -2.52 -34.20 -2.24
N ARG A 100 -1.74 -33.13 -2.07
CA ARG A 100 -1.83 -32.24 -0.91
C ARG A 100 -1.63 -30.81 -1.34
N LEU A 101 -2.46 -29.89 -0.81
CA LEU A 101 -2.32 -28.44 -0.99
C LEU A 101 -2.38 -27.71 0.34
N GLN A 102 -1.98 -26.43 0.31
CA GLN A 102 -2.11 -25.49 1.42
C GLN A 102 -3.13 -24.41 1.07
N PHE A 103 -4.05 -24.12 2.00
CA PHE A 103 -4.77 -22.87 2.11
C PHE A 103 -4.52 -22.24 3.50
N ASP A 104 -5.02 -21.04 3.74
CA ASP A 104 -4.74 -20.30 4.96
C ASP A 104 -6.04 -19.91 5.68
N LEU A 105 -6.00 -19.94 7.01
CA LEU A 105 -7.04 -19.45 7.90
C LEU A 105 -6.39 -19.20 9.27
N PHE A 106 -6.60 -18.04 9.88
CA PHE A 106 -6.03 -17.72 11.18
C PHE A 106 -6.50 -18.70 12.26
N ALA A 107 -5.60 -19.02 13.21
CA ALA A 107 -5.79 -20.11 14.18
C ALA A 107 -6.97 -19.88 15.15
N ASN A 108 -7.39 -18.63 15.35
CA ASN A 108 -8.57 -18.28 16.13
C ASN A 108 -9.90 -18.64 15.42
N LEU A 109 -9.85 -19.00 14.14
CA LEU A 109 -10.97 -19.54 13.39
C LEU A 109 -10.80 -21.05 13.24
N LYS A 110 -11.83 -21.80 13.58
CA LYS A 110 -11.85 -23.25 13.49
C LYS A 110 -12.23 -23.71 12.08
N VAL A 111 -11.45 -24.60 11.49
CA VAL A 111 -11.88 -25.40 10.35
C VAL A 111 -12.77 -26.51 10.89
N GLU A 112 -14.06 -26.47 10.55
CA GLU A 112 -15.04 -27.47 11.00
C GLU A 112 -14.88 -28.77 10.20
N LYS A 113 -14.77 -28.65 8.90
CA LYS A 113 -14.52 -29.75 7.96
C LYS A 113 -14.07 -29.24 6.61
N VAL A 114 -13.43 -30.09 5.82
CA VAL A 114 -13.14 -29.89 4.40
C VAL A 114 -13.88 -30.98 3.60
N ALA A 115 -14.66 -30.58 2.60
CA ALA A 115 -15.41 -31.49 1.75
C ALA A 115 -14.87 -31.47 0.32
N TYR A 116 -14.64 -32.67 -0.24
CA TYR A 116 -14.25 -32.89 -1.63
C TYR A 116 -15.14 -33.96 -2.25
N GLU A 117 -15.75 -33.68 -3.40
CA GLU A 117 -16.71 -34.61 -4.07
C GLU A 117 -17.82 -35.16 -3.14
N GLY A 118 -18.35 -34.28 -2.27
CA GLY A 118 -19.40 -34.61 -1.32
C GLY A 118 -18.97 -35.43 -0.09
N ARG A 119 -17.68 -35.73 0.05
CA ARG A 119 -17.09 -36.46 1.21
C ARG A 119 -16.15 -35.58 2.01
N GLU A 120 -16.09 -35.82 3.29
CA GLU A 120 -15.10 -35.19 4.16
C GLU A 120 -13.71 -35.75 3.86
N VAL A 121 -12.70 -34.86 3.75
CA VAL A 121 -11.30 -35.22 3.53
C VAL A 121 -10.43 -34.76 4.69
N PRO A 122 -9.32 -35.46 4.98
CA PRO A 122 -8.45 -35.13 6.10
C PRO A 122 -7.67 -33.85 5.84
N PHE A 123 -7.47 -33.09 6.90
CA PHE A 123 -6.59 -31.93 6.90
C PHE A 123 -5.72 -31.90 8.15
N THR A 124 -4.60 -31.17 8.07
CA THR A 124 -3.74 -30.85 9.22
C THR A 124 -3.51 -29.35 9.26
N ARG A 125 -3.14 -28.82 10.41
CA ARG A 125 -2.90 -27.39 10.59
C ARG A 125 -1.55 -27.15 11.24
N GLU A 126 -0.81 -26.17 10.72
CA GLU A 126 0.42 -25.65 11.32
C GLU A 126 0.33 -24.11 11.32
N ALA A 127 0.25 -23.49 12.49
CA ALA A 127 -0.06 -22.06 12.65
C ALA A 127 -1.34 -21.69 11.90
N ASN A 128 -1.26 -20.74 10.95
CA ASN A 128 -2.39 -20.31 10.11
C ASN A 128 -2.51 -21.10 8.79
N ALA A 129 -1.54 -21.96 8.49
CA ALA A 129 -1.57 -22.79 7.29
C ALA A 129 -2.38 -24.07 7.53
N VAL A 130 -3.26 -24.40 6.60
CA VAL A 130 -4.09 -25.62 6.62
C VAL A 130 -3.75 -26.46 5.40
N PHE A 131 -3.47 -27.72 5.61
CA PHE A 131 -3.05 -28.66 4.58
C PHE A 131 -4.11 -29.72 4.37
N VAL A 132 -4.69 -29.74 3.16
CA VAL A 132 -5.70 -30.73 2.77
C VAL A 132 -5.03 -31.86 2.02
N THR A 133 -5.42 -33.11 2.33
CA THR A 133 -4.94 -34.30 1.62
C THR A 133 -6.10 -34.94 0.86
N PHE A 134 -5.95 -35.08 -0.45
CA PHE A 134 -6.96 -35.65 -1.34
C PHE A 134 -6.81 -37.19 -1.41
N PRO A 135 -7.92 -37.93 -1.59
CA PRO A 135 -7.89 -39.41 -1.62
C PRO A 135 -7.17 -39.96 -2.85
N GLN A 136 -7.11 -39.21 -3.93
CA GLN A 136 -6.42 -39.54 -5.17
C GLN A 136 -5.60 -38.34 -5.66
N PRO A 137 -4.52 -38.56 -6.42
CA PRO A 137 -3.78 -37.48 -7.04
C PRO A 137 -4.64 -36.67 -7.99
N ILE A 138 -4.64 -35.36 -7.82
CA ILE A 138 -5.21 -34.40 -8.78
C ILE A 138 -4.13 -34.12 -9.84
N ARG A 139 -4.46 -34.33 -11.11
CA ARG A 139 -3.51 -34.26 -12.21
C ARG A 139 -3.37 -32.84 -12.75
N LYS A 140 -2.20 -32.48 -13.23
CA LYS A 140 -1.96 -31.21 -13.94
C LYS A 140 -3.01 -30.98 -15.02
N GLY A 141 -3.62 -29.77 -15.03
CA GLY A 141 -4.69 -29.36 -15.94
C GLY A 141 -6.09 -29.83 -15.51
N GLN A 142 -6.21 -30.68 -14.48
CA GLN A 142 -7.52 -31.10 -13.94
C GLN A 142 -8.17 -29.90 -13.22
N ARG A 143 -9.45 -29.68 -13.49
CA ARG A 143 -10.31 -28.78 -12.71
C ARG A 143 -10.97 -29.56 -11.59
N ALA A 144 -10.92 -28.97 -10.39
CA ALA A 144 -11.51 -29.59 -9.20
C ALA A 144 -12.07 -28.50 -8.27
N ALA A 145 -12.85 -28.93 -7.28
CA ALA A 145 -13.38 -28.04 -6.25
C ALA A 145 -13.41 -28.73 -4.90
N PHE A 146 -13.14 -27.96 -3.85
CA PHE A 146 -13.37 -28.38 -2.46
C PHE A 146 -14.00 -27.24 -1.67
N THR A 147 -14.67 -27.58 -0.56
CA THR A 147 -15.32 -26.58 0.30
C THR A 147 -14.78 -26.68 1.71
N VAL A 148 -14.39 -25.54 2.26
CA VAL A 148 -13.96 -25.39 3.65
C VAL A 148 -15.11 -24.82 4.45
N PHE A 149 -15.55 -25.53 5.50
CA PHE A 149 -16.51 -25.03 6.50
C PHE A 149 -15.75 -24.55 7.72
N TYR A 150 -16.12 -23.38 8.22
CA TYR A 150 -15.39 -22.73 9.30
C TYR A 150 -16.28 -21.90 10.21
N SER A 151 -15.79 -21.62 11.42
CA SER A 151 -16.46 -20.75 12.36
C SER A 151 -15.47 -20.19 13.38
N GLY A 152 -15.88 -19.13 14.09
CA GLY A 152 -15.13 -18.58 15.21
C GLY A 152 -15.27 -17.08 15.32
N GLN A 153 -14.40 -16.50 16.15
CA GLN A 153 -14.29 -15.06 16.30
C GLN A 153 -13.09 -14.56 15.50
N PRO A 154 -13.29 -13.78 14.43
CA PRO A 154 -12.19 -13.24 13.63
C PRO A 154 -11.38 -12.25 14.46
N THR A 155 -10.17 -11.93 14.00
CA THR A 155 -9.35 -10.87 14.60
C THR A 155 -10.12 -9.56 14.55
N VAL A 156 -10.25 -8.89 15.70
CA VAL A 156 -10.83 -7.57 15.80
C VAL A 156 -9.71 -6.55 15.71
N ALA A 157 -9.82 -5.61 14.78
CA ALA A 157 -8.87 -4.52 14.64
C ALA A 157 -9.01 -3.54 15.82
N GLU A 158 -7.87 -3.14 16.39
CA GLU A 158 -7.80 -2.13 17.45
C GLU A 158 -7.57 -0.73 16.87
N ASN A 159 -6.85 -0.67 15.75
CA ASN A 159 -6.40 0.57 15.12
C ASN A 159 -6.51 0.49 13.59
N ALA A 160 -7.68 0.10 13.08
CA ALA A 160 -7.94 -0.03 11.66
C ALA A 160 -7.74 1.29 10.88
N PRO A 161 -7.23 1.23 9.64
CA PRO A 161 -6.93 0.03 8.85
C PRO A 161 -5.54 -0.59 9.12
N TRP A 162 -4.67 0.07 9.91
CA TRP A 162 -3.24 -0.23 10.02
C TRP A 162 -2.87 -1.55 10.69
N ASP A 163 -3.68 -2.05 11.64
CA ASP A 163 -3.43 -3.32 12.34
C ASP A 163 -4.18 -4.51 11.72
N GLY A 164 -5.13 -4.23 10.84
CA GLY A 164 -5.95 -5.21 10.16
C GLY A 164 -6.91 -5.99 11.07
N GLY A 165 -8.00 -6.45 10.48
CA GLY A 165 -9.03 -7.21 11.18
C GLY A 165 -10.44 -6.80 10.81
N LEU A 166 -11.44 -7.29 11.56
CA LEU A 166 -12.79 -6.78 11.48
C LEU A 166 -13.02 -5.69 12.54
N VAL A 167 -13.56 -4.57 12.11
CA VAL A 167 -13.98 -3.48 12.99
C VAL A 167 -15.42 -3.73 13.41
N PHE A 168 -15.68 -3.78 14.71
CA PHE A 168 -17.05 -3.87 15.27
C PHE A 168 -17.34 -2.62 16.09
N THR A 169 -18.21 -1.77 15.58
CA THR A 169 -18.63 -0.52 16.23
C THR A 169 -20.12 -0.29 16.04
N GLN A 170 -20.58 0.93 16.33
CA GLN A 170 -21.97 1.34 16.18
C GLN A 170 -22.03 2.69 15.46
N ASP A 171 -23.12 2.91 14.71
CA ASP A 171 -23.45 4.21 14.14
C ASP A 171 -23.93 5.20 15.24
N ALA A 172 -24.22 6.43 14.85
CA ALA A 172 -24.71 7.47 15.77
C ALA A 172 -26.03 7.15 16.45
N LYS A 173 -26.79 6.15 15.97
CA LYS A 173 -28.05 5.67 16.53
C LYS A 173 -27.89 4.41 17.38
N GLY A 174 -26.66 3.94 17.57
CA GLY A 174 -26.35 2.72 18.31
C GLY A 174 -26.60 1.43 17.52
N LYS A 175 -26.84 1.49 16.20
CA LYS A 175 -26.95 0.31 15.37
C LYS A 175 -25.55 -0.27 15.04
N PRO A 176 -25.44 -1.59 14.91
CA PRO A 176 -24.17 -2.20 14.55
C PRO A 176 -23.60 -1.67 13.23
N TRP A 177 -22.29 -1.43 13.23
CA TRP A 177 -21.51 -1.05 12.07
C TRP A 177 -20.22 -1.85 12.05
N VAL A 178 -20.04 -2.69 11.02
CA VAL A 178 -18.92 -3.64 10.91
C VAL A 178 -18.25 -3.46 9.55
N ALA A 179 -16.92 -3.48 9.51
CA ALA A 179 -16.16 -3.46 8.26
C ALA A 179 -14.90 -4.32 8.37
N SER A 180 -14.43 -4.83 7.23
CA SER A 180 -13.12 -5.49 7.12
C SER A 180 -12.01 -4.49 6.75
N ALA A 181 -10.78 -4.78 7.19
CA ALA A 181 -9.55 -4.12 6.74
C ALA A 181 -8.43 -5.18 6.76
N CYS A 182 -7.92 -5.57 5.61
CA CYS A 182 -7.06 -6.75 5.48
C CYS A 182 -5.71 -6.49 4.81
N GLN A 183 -5.44 -5.30 4.29
CA GLN A 183 -4.15 -4.97 3.68
C GLN A 183 -2.99 -5.28 4.65
N GLY A 184 -1.92 -5.87 4.16
CA GLY A 184 -0.77 -6.26 4.96
C GLY A 184 -0.96 -7.52 5.81
N VAL A 185 -2.09 -7.63 6.54
CA VAL A 185 -2.35 -8.82 7.37
C VAL A 185 -2.93 -10.00 6.59
N GLY A 186 -3.57 -9.76 5.44
CA GLY A 186 -4.18 -10.78 4.60
C GLY A 186 -5.62 -11.16 5.01
N ALA A 187 -6.36 -11.73 4.07
CA ALA A 187 -7.77 -12.04 4.20
C ALA A 187 -8.08 -13.26 5.08
N SER A 188 -7.10 -14.14 5.29
CA SER A 188 -7.27 -15.35 6.10
C SER A 188 -7.53 -15.07 7.59
N ILE A 189 -7.50 -13.79 8.01
CA ILE A 189 -7.95 -13.36 9.33
C ILE A 189 -9.45 -13.51 9.54
N TRP A 190 -10.26 -13.63 8.48
CA TRP A 190 -11.71 -13.75 8.62
C TRP A 190 -12.37 -14.79 7.69
N TRP A 191 -11.69 -15.26 6.61
CA TRP A 191 -12.22 -16.33 5.75
C TRP A 191 -11.10 -17.20 5.18
N PRO A 192 -11.36 -18.52 4.92
CA PRO A 192 -10.36 -19.43 4.38
C PRO A 192 -10.06 -19.10 2.93
N THR A 193 -8.78 -18.87 2.60
CA THR A 193 -8.33 -18.49 1.26
C THR A 193 -6.90 -18.94 1.01
N LYS A 194 -6.43 -18.88 -0.22
CA LYS A 194 -5.01 -18.94 -0.55
C LYS A 194 -4.43 -17.54 -0.34
N ASP A 195 -3.98 -17.26 0.88
CA ASP A 195 -3.63 -15.91 1.33
C ASP A 195 -2.26 -15.47 0.82
N HIS A 196 -2.18 -15.15 -0.46
CA HIS A 196 -0.98 -14.64 -1.11
C HIS A 196 -1.37 -13.78 -2.31
N GLN A 197 -0.75 -12.61 -2.47
CA GLN A 197 -1.07 -11.65 -3.54
C GLN A 197 -0.80 -12.17 -4.96
N ALA A 198 0.03 -13.21 -5.09
CA ALA A 198 0.36 -13.79 -6.40
C ALA A 198 -0.80 -14.52 -7.09
N ASP A 199 -1.91 -14.77 -6.40
CA ASP A 199 -3.06 -15.51 -6.93
C ASP A 199 -4.34 -14.69 -6.75
N GLU A 200 -4.80 -14.12 -7.83
CA GLU A 200 -6.07 -13.40 -7.91
C GLU A 200 -7.12 -14.32 -8.54
N VAL A 201 -8.23 -14.50 -7.83
CA VAL A 201 -9.33 -15.32 -8.34
C VAL A 201 -10.02 -14.65 -9.53
N ASP A 202 -10.29 -15.37 -10.62
CA ASP A 202 -10.89 -14.82 -11.86
C ASP A 202 -12.26 -14.17 -11.63
N SER A 203 -13.05 -14.71 -10.68
CA SER A 203 -14.37 -14.20 -10.30
C SER A 203 -14.80 -14.77 -8.95
N MET A 204 -15.75 -14.10 -8.28
CA MET A 204 -16.16 -14.49 -6.94
C MET A 204 -17.66 -14.22 -6.70
N LEU A 205 -18.33 -15.15 -6.01
CA LEU A 205 -19.63 -14.91 -5.37
C LEU A 205 -19.41 -14.71 -3.86
N ILE A 206 -19.84 -13.57 -3.37
CA ILE A 206 -19.77 -13.19 -1.95
C ILE A 206 -21.20 -13.17 -1.42
N SER A 207 -21.52 -14.10 -0.55
CA SER A 207 -22.84 -14.25 0.07
C SER A 207 -22.74 -13.96 1.57
N VAL A 208 -23.33 -12.86 2.01
CA VAL A 208 -23.24 -12.44 3.41
C VAL A 208 -24.64 -12.42 4.04
N SER A 209 -24.81 -13.19 5.11
CA SER A 209 -26.03 -13.22 5.91
C SER A 209 -25.87 -12.38 7.15
N VAL A 210 -26.70 -11.33 7.28
CA VAL A 210 -26.64 -10.34 8.37
C VAL A 210 -27.99 -10.27 9.11
N PRO A 211 -28.03 -9.82 10.37
CA PRO A 211 -29.27 -9.60 11.10
C PRO A 211 -30.24 -8.68 10.32
N LYS A 212 -31.53 -9.01 10.37
CA LYS A 212 -32.59 -8.23 9.71
C LYS A 212 -32.53 -6.76 10.13
N GLY A 213 -32.60 -5.86 9.14
CA GLY A 213 -32.48 -4.41 9.33
C GLY A 213 -31.10 -3.85 9.08
N LEU A 214 -30.07 -4.71 8.99
CA LEU A 214 -28.75 -4.35 8.49
C LEU A 214 -28.62 -4.75 7.00
N LYS A 215 -27.69 -4.11 6.31
CA LYS A 215 -27.31 -4.43 4.94
C LYS A 215 -25.85 -4.78 4.91
N ASP A 216 -25.51 -5.70 4.02
CA ASP A 216 -24.13 -5.96 3.63
C ASP A 216 -23.84 -5.30 2.28
N ILE A 217 -22.68 -4.65 2.17
CA ILE A 217 -22.16 -4.03 0.95
C ILE A 217 -20.77 -4.61 0.67
N SER A 218 -20.61 -5.23 -0.51
CA SER A 218 -19.37 -5.87 -0.89
C SER A 218 -18.94 -5.48 -2.32
N ASN A 219 -17.91 -6.15 -2.83
CA ASN A 219 -17.33 -5.93 -4.15
C ASN A 219 -18.28 -6.35 -5.27
N GLY A 220 -18.06 -5.85 -6.48
CA GLY A 220 -18.83 -6.24 -7.66
C GLY A 220 -20.27 -5.74 -7.66
N ARG A 221 -21.20 -6.54 -8.14
CA ARG A 221 -22.62 -6.20 -8.32
C ARG A 221 -23.53 -7.00 -7.42
N LEU A 222 -24.47 -6.34 -6.76
CA LEU A 222 -25.54 -7.01 -6.03
C LEU A 222 -26.43 -7.80 -7.00
N ARG A 223 -26.51 -9.10 -6.79
CA ARG A 223 -27.31 -10.03 -7.62
C ARG A 223 -28.64 -10.38 -6.97
N LYS A 224 -28.65 -10.57 -5.66
CA LYS A 224 -29.85 -11.04 -4.97
C LYS A 224 -29.86 -10.61 -3.50
N ILE A 225 -31.06 -10.33 -2.99
CA ILE A 225 -31.34 -10.16 -1.56
C ILE A 225 -32.37 -11.22 -1.19
N THR A 226 -32.05 -12.05 -0.19
CA THR A 226 -32.90 -13.17 0.23
C THR A 226 -33.20 -13.08 1.72
N PRO A 227 -34.46 -12.83 2.12
CA PRO A 227 -34.85 -13.00 3.51
C PRO A 227 -34.66 -14.46 3.96
N LEU A 228 -33.99 -14.66 5.07
CA LEU A 228 -33.76 -15.98 5.66
C LEU A 228 -34.64 -16.16 6.91
N LYS A 229 -34.73 -17.43 7.35
CA LYS A 229 -35.30 -17.75 8.67
C LYS A 229 -34.44 -17.14 9.78
N GLU A 230 -34.95 -17.14 11.01
CA GLU A 230 -34.24 -16.69 12.23
C GLU A 230 -33.85 -15.21 12.22
N GLY A 231 -34.52 -14.37 11.42
CA GLY A 231 -34.30 -12.92 11.44
C GLY A 231 -33.01 -12.48 10.75
N TYR A 232 -32.57 -13.17 9.72
CA TYR A 232 -31.44 -12.78 8.89
C TYR A 232 -31.88 -12.38 7.48
N THR A 233 -31.03 -11.63 6.79
CA THR A 233 -31.13 -11.31 5.36
C THR A 233 -29.77 -11.61 4.70
N ARG A 234 -29.79 -12.35 3.59
CA ARG A 234 -28.60 -12.67 2.80
C ARG A 234 -28.50 -11.73 1.61
N TYR A 235 -27.29 -11.23 1.37
CA TYR A 235 -26.89 -10.40 0.25
C TYR A 235 -25.90 -11.19 -0.60
N ASP A 236 -26.20 -11.36 -1.89
CA ASP A 236 -25.33 -12.05 -2.85
C ASP A 236 -24.72 -11.02 -3.81
N TRP A 237 -23.41 -10.83 -3.72
CA TRP A 237 -22.62 -9.95 -4.57
C TRP A 237 -21.76 -10.79 -5.51
N PHE A 238 -21.63 -10.37 -6.76
CA PHE A 238 -20.82 -11.06 -7.74
C PHE A 238 -19.75 -10.15 -8.32
N VAL A 239 -18.49 -10.55 -8.19
CA VAL A 239 -17.31 -9.92 -8.77
C VAL A 239 -17.01 -10.59 -10.09
N SER A 240 -16.98 -9.80 -11.17
CA SER A 240 -16.84 -10.27 -12.55
C SER A 240 -15.43 -10.16 -13.09
N ASN A 241 -14.54 -9.49 -12.38
CA ASN A 241 -13.14 -9.29 -12.73
C ASN A 241 -12.25 -10.03 -11.73
N PRO A 242 -10.98 -10.31 -12.07
CA PRO A 242 -10.02 -10.79 -11.09
C PRO A 242 -9.97 -9.91 -9.85
N ILE A 243 -9.87 -10.52 -8.67
CA ILE A 243 -9.84 -9.82 -7.39
C ILE A 243 -8.83 -10.46 -6.46
N ASN A 244 -7.98 -9.63 -5.83
CA ASN A 244 -7.11 -10.10 -4.77
C ASN A 244 -7.92 -10.39 -3.50
N ASN A 245 -7.51 -11.40 -2.75
CA ASN A 245 -8.26 -11.84 -1.57
C ASN A 245 -8.33 -10.80 -0.46
N TYR A 246 -7.31 -9.94 -0.28
CA TYR A 246 -7.34 -8.88 0.74
C TYR A 246 -8.37 -7.78 0.43
N ASP A 247 -8.77 -7.63 -0.84
CA ASP A 247 -9.77 -6.65 -1.30
C ASP A 247 -11.21 -7.07 -1.03
N VAL A 248 -11.44 -8.34 -0.66
CA VAL A 248 -12.80 -8.84 -0.40
C VAL A 248 -13.40 -8.12 0.80
N ALA A 249 -14.38 -7.27 0.53
CA ALA A 249 -14.97 -6.36 1.50
C ALA A 249 -16.19 -6.96 2.22
N LEU A 250 -16.23 -6.80 3.52
CA LEU A 250 -17.39 -6.98 4.39
C LEU A 250 -17.73 -5.61 4.98
N ASN A 251 -18.84 -5.01 4.58
CA ASN A 251 -19.34 -3.76 5.17
C ASN A 251 -20.80 -3.95 5.60
N VAL A 252 -21.06 -3.99 6.89
CA VAL A 252 -22.39 -4.26 7.45
C VAL A 252 -22.84 -3.09 8.30
N GLY A 253 -24.03 -2.55 7.98
CA GLY A 253 -24.58 -1.40 8.68
C GLY A 253 -25.99 -1.03 8.25
N ASP A 254 -26.54 0.06 8.79
CA ASP A 254 -27.83 0.63 8.38
C ASP A 254 -27.67 1.52 7.12
N TYR A 255 -27.01 0.98 6.09
CA TYR A 255 -26.66 1.75 4.90
C TYR A 255 -27.88 2.26 4.12
N GLN A 256 -27.77 3.48 3.60
CA GLN A 256 -28.62 4.03 2.56
C GLN A 256 -27.85 4.11 1.25
N HIS A 257 -28.50 3.71 0.15
CA HIS A 257 -27.97 3.83 -1.20
C HIS A 257 -28.42 5.14 -1.84
N PHE A 258 -27.52 5.77 -2.57
CA PHE A 258 -27.87 6.75 -3.59
C PHE A 258 -26.95 6.62 -4.80
N SER A 259 -27.51 6.85 -5.98
CA SER A 259 -26.74 6.83 -7.22
C SER A 259 -26.02 8.15 -7.44
N GLY A 260 -24.74 8.09 -7.80
CA GLY A 260 -23.97 9.21 -8.34
C GLY A 260 -24.22 9.43 -9.83
N GLY A 261 -25.13 8.65 -10.43
CA GLY A 261 -25.38 8.67 -11.85
C GLY A 261 -24.43 7.77 -12.65
N THR A 262 -24.15 8.18 -13.86
CA THR A 262 -23.26 7.45 -14.77
C THR A 262 -22.16 8.40 -15.23
N TYR A 263 -20.91 7.99 -15.02
CA TYR A 263 -19.75 8.70 -15.56
C TYR A 263 -19.49 8.22 -17.00
N ALA A 264 -19.31 9.18 -17.92
CA ALA A 264 -18.96 8.90 -19.30
C ALA A 264 -17.44 8.67 -19.41
N GLY A 265 -17.02 7.44 -19.09
CA GLY A 265 -15.61 7.08 -19.10
C GLY A 265 -15.09 6.60 -20.45
N GLU A 266 -13.80 6.30 -20.54
CA GLU A 266 -13.11 5.93 -21.80
C GLU A 266 -13.64 4.62 -22.43
N LYS A 267 -14.09 3.64 -21.63
CA LYS A 267 -14.69 2.38 -22.11
C LYS A 267 -16.22 2.38 -22.10
N GLY A 268 -16.84 3.56 -21.98
CA GLY A 268 -18.29 3.72 -21.96
C GLY A 268 -18.84 4.12 -20.59
N PRO A 269 -20.12 3.89 -20.34
CA PRO A 269 -20.78 4.32 -19.11
C PRO A 269 -20.31 3.51 -17.89
N LEU A 270 -19.82 4.21 -16.85
CA LEU A 270 -19.46 3.65 -15.55
C LEU A 270 -20.51 4.07 -14.53
N THR A 271 -21.18 3.12 -13.88
CA THR A 271 -22.13 3.44 -12.80
C THR A 271 -21.42 3.83 -11.53
N LEU A 272 -21.93 4.86 -10.87
CA LEU A 272 -21.45 5.35 -9.58
C LEU A 272 -22.52 5.05 -8.51
N ASP A 273 -22.18 4.19 -7.56
CA ASP A 273 -23.07 3.74 -6.52
C ASP A 273 -22.49 4.06 -5.13
N TYR A 274 -23.24 4.73 -4.29
CA TYR A 274 -22.76 5.17 -2.99
C TYR A 274 -23.61 4.61 -1.86
N TRP A 275 -22.94 4.05 -0.85
CA TRP A 275 -23.56 3.44 0.30
C TRP A 275 -23.05 4.11 1.58
N VAL A 276 -23.91 4.83 2.26
CA VAL A 276 -23.54 5.65 3.41
C VAL A 276 -24.51 5.45 4.57
N LEU A 277 -24.07 5.76 5.79
CA LEU A 277 -24.98 5.79 6.92
C LEU A 277 -26.00 6.94 6.74
N PRO A 278 -27.25 6.79 7.26
CA PRO A 278 -28.31 7.79 7.06
C PRO A 278 -27.95 9.21 7.47
N GLU A 279 -27.21 9.36 8.56
CA GLU A 279 -26.75 10.65 9.09
C GLU A 279 -25.73 11.35 8.20
N ASN A 280 -25.08 10.61 7.33
CA ASN A 280 -24.04 11.11 6.44
C ASN A 280 -24.56 11.49 5.06
N LEU A 281 -25.80 11.10 4.71
CA LEU A 281 -26.34 11.20 3.34
C LEU A 281 -26.21 12.59 2.72
N ALA A 282 -26.52 13.64 3.47
CA ALA A 282 -26.47 15.02 2.95
C ALA A 282 -25.03 15.47 2.66
N LYS A 283 -24.08 15.12 3.54
CA LYS A 283 -22.66 15.43 3.39
C LYS A 283 -22.08 14.64 2.22
N ALA A 284 -22.40 13.35 2.14
CA ALA A 284 -21.92 12.44 1.11
C ALA A 284 -22.32 12.89 -0.29
N LYS A 285 -23.57 13.29 -0.50
CA LYS A 285 -24.04 13.77 -1.80
C LYS A 285 -23.21 14.94 -2.32
N LYS A 286 -22.83 15.88 -1.45
CA LYS A 286 -21.98 17.01 -1.84
C LYS A 286 -20.53 16.56 -2.08
N GLN A 287 -19.94 15.88 -1.10
CA GLN A 287 -18.52 15.52 -1.12
C GLN A 287 -18.17 14.61 -2.30
N PHE A 288 -19.02 13.62 -2.58
CA PHE A 288 -18.79 12.68 -3.67
C PHE A 288 -19.02 13.31 -5.05
N ALA A 289 -20.03 14.19 -5.17
CA ALA A 289 -20.25 14.94 -6.39
C ALA A 289 -19.09 15.91 -6.73
N ASP A 290 -18.49 16.51 -5.70
CA ASP A 290 -17.38 17.45 -5.89
C ASP A 290 -16.05 16.74 -6.23
N ASN A 291 -15.83 15.49 -5.76
CA ASN A 291 -14.53 14.83 -5.85
C ASN A 291 -14.48 13.65 -6.84
N VAL A 292 -15.54 12.83 -6.96
CA VAL A 292 -15.45 11.58 -7.75
C VAL A 292 -15.36 11.83 -9.25
N PRO A 293 -16.19 12.67 -9.91
CA PRO A 293 -16.09 12.87 -11.35
C PRO A 293 -14.75 13.49 -11.79
N PRO A 294 -14.20 14.53 -11.13
CA PRO A 294 -12.90 15.07 -11.50
C PRO A 294 -11.75 14.10 -11.22
N MET A 295 -11.86 13.26 -10.17
CA MET A 295 -10.91 12.17 -9.88
C MET A 295 -10.87 11.16 -11.02
N LEU A 296 -12.01 10.58 -11.40
CA LEU A 296 -12.09 9.61 -12.50
C LEU A 296 -11.54 10.19 -13.81
N LYS A 297 -11.90 11.43 -14.13
CA LYS A 297 -11.39 12.12 -15.34
C LYS A 297 -9.87 12.27 -15.31
N SER A 298 -9.30 12.62 -14.15
CA SER A 298 -7.85 12.77 -14.00
C SER A 298 -7.13 11.43 -14.10
N LEU A 299 -7.62 10.41 -13.39
CA LEU A 299 -6.96 9.11 -13.35
C LEU A 299 -7.08 8.37 -14.69
N GLU A 300 -8.23 8.44 -15.39
CA GLU A 300 -8.35 7.91 -16.75
C GLU A 300 -7.41 8.64 -17.74
N TYR A 301 -7.25 9.95 -17.60
CA TYR A 301 -6.31 10.70 -18.44
C TYR A 301 -4.86 10.21 -18.28
N TRP A 302 -4.43 9.98 -17.04
CA TRP A 302 -3.05 9.61 -16.75
C TRP A 302 -2.77 8.10 -16.88
N PHE A 303 -3.70 7.24 -16.44
CA PHE A 303 -3.46 5.80 -16.31
C PHE A 303 -4.28 4.94 -17.29
N GLY A 304 -5.19 5.55 -18.05
CA GLY A 304 -6.09 4.83 -18.94
C GLY A 304 -7.42 4.49 -18.28
N PRO A 305 -8.29 3.77 -19.00
CA PRO A 305 -9.67 3.56 -18.58
C PRO A 305 -9.75 2.87 -17.20
N TYR A 306 -10.78 3.21 -16.43
CA TYR A 306 -11.10 2.51 -15.17
C TYR A 306 -11.11 1.00 -15.37
N PRO A 307 -10.45 0.19 -14.51
CA PRO A 307 -10.24 -1.22 -14.83
C PRO A 307 -11.48 -2.11 -14.68
N PHE A 308 -12.43 -1.74 -13.83
CA PHE A 308 -13.52 -2.62 -13.35
C PHE A 308 -14.91 -2.16 -13.78
N TYR A 309 -15.10 -1.75 -15.04
CA TYR A 309 -16.39 -1.27 -15.57
C TYR A 309 -17.56 -2.25 -15.35
N LYS A 310 -17.31 -3.57 -15.42
CA LYS A 310 -18.35 -4.59 -15.21
C LYS A 310 -18.87 -4.56 -13.76
N ASP A 311 -18.01 -4.27 -12.81
CA ASP A 311 -18.31 -4.29 -11.38
C ASP A 311 -18.77 -2.92 -10.87
N GLY A 312 -18.55 -1.84 -11.67
CA GLY A 312 -18.91 -0.47 -11.34
C GLY A 312 -17.99 0.14 -10.28
N TYR A 313 -18.25 1.39 -9.94
CA TYR A 313 -17.50 2.12 -8.91
C TYR A 313 -18.42 2.39 -7.71
N LYS A 314 -17.96 2.03 -6.51
CA LYS A 314 -18.67 2.30 -5.26
C LYS A 314 -17.78 3.01 -4.26
N LEU A 315 -18.38 3.94 -3.49
CA LEU A 315 -17.86 4.39 -2.20
C LEU A 315 -18.78 3.88 -1.10
N VAL A 316 -18.20 3.31 -0.05
CA VAL A 316 -18.92 2.73 1.08
C VAL A 316 -18.41 3.36 2.37
N ASP A 317 -19.30 3.99 3.15
CA ASP A 317 -18.95 4.47 4.50
C ASP A 317 -18.32 3.35 5.32
N ALA A 318 -17.16 3.61 5.91
CA ALA A 318 -16.43 2.68 6.75
C ALA A 318 -16.10 3.29 8.11
N PRO A 319 -16.03 2.48 9.18
CA PRO A 319 -15.67 2.95 10.52
C PRO A 319 -14.16 3.19 10.71
N HIS A 320 -13.39 3.05 9.66
CA HIS A 320 -11.95 3.35 9.57
C HIS A 320 -11.69 4.38 8.47
N LEU A 321 -10.47 4.86 8.34
CA LEU A 321 -10.14 6.01 7.50
C LEU A 321 -10.45 5.80 6.00
N GLY A 322 -10.03 4.68 5.46
CA GLY A 322 -10.18 4.28 4.06
C GLY A 322 -9.53 2.93 3.84
N MET A 323 -9.84 2.31 2.72
CA MET A 323 -9.25 1.07 2.23
C MET A 323 -9.61 0.87 0.76
N GLU A 324 -8.67 0.40 -0.02
CA GLU A 324 -8.75 0.27 -1.48
C GLU A 324 -9.59 -0.90 -1.98
N HIS A 325 -10.57 -1.41 -1.23
CA HIS A 325 -11.39 -2.55 -1.63
C HIS A 325 -11.91 -2.42 -3.07
N GLN A 326 -11.47 -3.31 -3.96
CA GLN A 326 -11.78 -3.29 -5.40
C GLN A 326 -13.26 -3.08 -5.67
N SER A 327 -13.61 -2.08 -6.47
CA SER A 327 -14.99 -1.69 -6.83
C SER A 327 -15.94 -1.40 -5.66
N ALA A 328 -15.42 -1.32 -4.42
CA ALA A 328 -16.17 -1.04 -3.19
C ALA A 328 -15.30 -0.27 -2.18
N VAL A 329 -14.66 0.79 -2.66
CA VAL A 329 -13.70 1.62 -1.90
C VAL A 329 -14.31 2.07 -0.57
N ALA A 330 -13.64 1.72 0.53
CA ALA A 330 -14.06 2.11 1.87
C ALA A 330 -13.71 3.58 2.14
N TYR A 331 -14.65 4.32 2.70
CA TYR A 331 -14.53 5.76 2.92
C TYR A 331 -14.83 6.15 4.35
N GLY A 332 -13.88 6.80 5.04
CA GLY A 332 -14.07 7.26 6.43
C GLY A 332 -13.43 8.63 6.71
N ASN A 333 -13.20 9.47 5.70
CA ASN A 333 -12.59 10.81 5.83
C ASN A 333 -13.54 11.87 6.43
N LYS A 334 -14.68 11.45 7.00
CA LYS A 334 -15.67 12.31 7.67
C LYS A 334 -16.23 13.43 6.76
N TYR A 335 -16.14 13.25 5.45
CA TYR A 335 -16.57 14.23 4.43
C TYR A 335 -15.80 15.57 4.51
N LEU A 336 -14.51 15.47 4.81
CA LEU A 336 -13.60 16.60 4.89
C LEU A 336 -12.63 16.58 3.69
N ASN A 337 -12.21 17.76 3.24
CA ASN A 337 -11.06 17.86 2.36
C ASN A 337 -9.75 17.66 3.14
N GLY A 338 -8.68 17.26 2.43
CA GLY A 338 -7.44 16.83 3.03
C GLY A 338 -7.55 15.48 3.74
N TYR A 339 -6.53 15.11 4.47
CA TYR A 339 -6.45 13.90 5.29
C TYR A 339 -7.05 14.19 6.67
N LEU A 340 -8.29 13.82 6.90
CA LEU A 340 -9.07 14.18 8.12
C LEU A 340 -9.02 15.69 8.41
N GLY A 341 -9.15 16.52 7.38
CA GLY A 341 -9.12 17.98 7.52
C GLY A 341 -7.72 18.58 7.66
N LYS A 342 -6.66 17.83 7.33
CA LYS A 342 -5.26 18.29 7.39
C LYS A 342 -4.58 18.18 6.03
N ASP A 343 -3.70 19.12 5.74
CA ASP A 343 -2.84 19.07 4.56
C ASP A 343 -1.55 18.30 4.84
N ARG A 344 -1.41 17.12 4.25
CA ARG A 344 -0.18 16.31 4.37
C ARG A 344 1.03 16.98 3.75
N SER A 345 0.84 17.76 2.70
CA SER A 345 1.92 18.47 2.01
C SER A 345 2.36 19.75 2.73
N GLY A 346 1.47 20.36 3.52
CA GLY A 346 1.70 21.64 4.18
C GLY A 346 1.75 22.84 3.23
N THR A 347 1.29 22.69 1.97
CA THR A 347 1.33 23.73 0.93
C THR A 347 -0.01 24.43 0.72
N GLY A 348 -1.07 23.94 1.34
CA GLY A 348 -2.45 24.39 1.15
C GLY A 348 -3.17 23.66 0.01
N TRP A 349 -2.47 23.04 -0.92
CA TRP A 349 -3.09 22.34 -2.06
C TRP A 349 -3.85 21.09 -1.62
N GLY A 350 -3.34 20.35 -0.62
CA GLY A 350 -4.01 19.16 -0.08
C GLY A 350 -5.36 19.45 0.55
N MET A 351 -5.69 20.70 0.92
CA MET A 351 -6.99 21.09 1.47
C MET A 351 -8.06 21.38 0.41
N LYS A 352 -7.72 21.28 -0.87
CA LYS A 352 -8.66 21.60 -1.97
C LYS A 352 -9.53 20.43 -2.41
N TRP A 353 -9.24 19.21 -1.96
CA TRP A 353 -9.84 17.95 -2.39
C TRP A 353 -9.85 16.93 -1.25
N ASP A 354 -10.65 15.87 -1.39
CA ASP A 354 -10.76 14.77 -0.41
C ASP A 354 -9.65 13.75 -0.66
N PHE A 355 -8.71 13.68 0.28
CA PHE A 355 -7.54 12.80 0.19
C PHE A 355 -7.93 11.33 0.02
N ILE A 356 -8.87 10.83 0.83
CA ILE A 356 -9.25 9.42 0.81
C ILE A 356 -9.94 9.04 -0.50
N ILE A 357 -10.80 9.90 -1.06
CA ILE A 357 -11.42 9.61 -2.35
C ILE A 357 -10.37 9.44 -3.44
N ILE A 358 -9.38 10.34 -3.52
CA ILE A 358 -8.38 10.31 -4.59
C ILE A 358 -7.39 9.16 -4.37
N HIS A 359 -6.86 8.99 -3.16
CA HIS A 359 -5.88 7.97 -2.83
C HIS A 359 -6.46 6.56 -3.00
N GLU A 360 -7.51 6.22 -2.26
CA GLU A 360 -8.10 4.87 -2.28
C GLU A 360 -8.66 4.50 -3.67
N SER A 361 -9.17 5.47 -4.43
CA SER A 361 -9.61 5.22 -5.81
C SER A 361 -8.43 5.08 -6.79
N GLY A 362 -7.27 5.66 -6.50
CA GLY A 362 -6.04 5.47 -7.26
C GLY A 362 -5.59 4.01 -7.27
N HIS A 363 -5.84 3.30 -6.18
CA HIS A 363 -5.55 1.88 -6.05
C HIS A 363 -6.34 0.99 -7.01
N GLU A 364 -7.46 1.44 -7.57
CA GLU A 364 -8.16 0.68 -8.62
C GLU A 364 -7.23 0.43 -9.82
N TRP A 365 -6.28 1.33 -10.12
CA TRP A 365 -5.26 1.13 -11.15
C TRP A 365 -3.99 0.45 -10.63
N PHE A 366 -3.55 0.78 -9.40
CA PHE A 366 -2.32 0.25 -8.80
C PHE A 366 -2.60 -0.33 -7.41
N GLY A 367 -2.66 -1.64 -7.33
CA GLY A 367 -3.13 -2.41 -6.17
C GLY A 367 -4.15 -3.44 -6.61
N ASN A 368 -5.23 -3.00 -7.25
CA ASN A 368 -6.31 -3.87 -7.68
C ASN A 368 -6.13 -4.36 -9.13
N ASN A 369 -5.80 -3.48 -10.09
CA ASN A 369 -5.59 -3.88 -11.49
C ASN A 369 -4.16 -4.37 -11.76
N ILE A 370 -3.17 -3.69 -11.18
CA ILE A 370 -1.76 -4.07 -11.23
C ILE A 370 -1.33 -4.34 -9.80
N THR A 371 -1.23 -5.60 -9.43
CA THR A 371 -0.99 -6.03 -8.06
C THR A 371 0.47 -6.48 -7.88
N ALA A 372 1.11 -6.11 -6.79
CA ALA A 372 2.41 -6.64 -6.43
C ALA A 372 2.30 -8.14 -6.14
N LYS A 373 3.14 -8.94 -6.77
CA LYS A 373 3.14 -10.40 -6.61
C LYS A 373 3.54 -10.86 -5.21
N ASP A 374 4.36 -10.07 -4.53
CA ASP A 374 4.76 -10.26 -3.14
C ASP A 374 4.62 -8.93 -2.40
N ILE A 375 4.17 -8.97 -1.15
CA ILE A 375 3.99 -7.77 -0.32
C ILE A 375 5.29 -6.97 -0.14
N ALA A 376 6.45 -7.58 -0.34
CA ALA A 376 7.74 -6.89 -0.37
C ALA A 376 7.78 -5.77 -1.43
N ASP A 377 7.00 -5.90 -2.51
CA ASP A 377 6.91 -4.97 -3.62
C ASP A 377 5.72 -3.99 -3.51
N MET A 378 5.17 -3.75 -2.31
CA MET A 378 4.02 -2.87 -2.06
C MET A 378 4.21 -1.43 -2.58
N TRP A 379 5.45 -1.01 -2.84
CA TRP A 379 5.70 0.28 -3.48
C TRP A 379 4.96 0.44 -4.83
N ILE A 380 4.69 -0.67 -5.52
CA ILE A 380 3.92 -0.66 -6.79
C ILE A 380 2.49 -0.18 -6.54
N HIS A 381 1.89 -0.55 -5.41
CA HIS A 381 0.59 -0.04 -4.99
C HIS A 381 0.72 1.42 -4.55
N GLU A 382 1.57 1.66 -3.55
CA GLU A 382 1.56 2.88 -2.77
C GLU A 382 2.26 4.07 -3.45
N ALA A 383 3.39 3.84 -4.15
CA ALA A 383 4.10 4.92 -4.81
C ALA A 383 3.32 5.48 -6.00
N PHE A 384 2.73 4.61 -6.85
CA PHE A 384 1.93 5.05 -7.98
C PHE A 384 0.62 5.71 -7.52
N THR A 385 -0.01 5.18 -6.48
CA THR A 385 -1.23 5.76 -5.92
C THR A 385 -0.95 7.11 -5.25
N THR A 386 0.10 7.24 -4.44
CA THR A 386 0.51 8.55 -3.89
C THR A 386 0.90 9.52 -5.01
N TYR A 387 1.53 9.04 -6.09
CA TYR A 387 1.83 9.87 -7.25
C TYR A 387 0.57 10.32 -7.99
N SER A 388 -0.51 9.51 -7.98
CA SER A 388 -1.81 9.88 -8.54
C SER A 388 -2.40 11.13 -7.89
N GLU A 389 -2.14 11.36 -6.61
CA GLU A 389 -2.54 12.58 -5.89
C GLU A 389 -1.91 13.83 -6.53
N ALA A 390 -0.58 13.78 -6.78
CA ALA A 390 0.13 14.89 -7.44
C ALA A 390 -0.36 15.09 -8.88
N LEU A 391 -0.65 14.02 -9.62
CA LEU A 391 -1.21 14.08 -10.98
C LEU A 391 -2.65 14.62 -10.98
N PHE A 392 -3.44 14.31 -9.95
CA PHE A 392 -4.74 14.92 -9.73
C PHE A 392 -4.61 16.43 -9.46
N VAL A 393 -3.69 16.83 -8.59
CA VAL A 393 -3.39 18.25 -8.32
C VAL A 393 -2.94 18.97 -9.61
N GLU A 394 -2.09 18.33 -10.43
CA GLU A 394 -1.69 18.86 -11.74
C GLU A 394 -2.89 19.08 -12.65
N SER A 395 -3.80 18.12 -12.72
CA SER A 395 -4.99 18.17 -13.57
C SER A 395 -5.99 19.25 -13.14
N GLN A 396 -6.09 19.53 -11.84
CA GLN A 396 -7.05 20.50 -11.30
C GLN A 396 -6.49 21.91 -11.15
N PHE A 397 -5.20 22.04 -10.81
CA PHE A 397 -4.61 23.31 -10.34
C PHE A 397 -3.31 23.67 -11.08
N GLY A 398 -2.84 22.84 -12.01
CA GLY A 398 -1.65 23.10 -12.82
C GLY A 398 -0.35 22.52 -12.24
N LYS A 399 0.70 22.59 -13.07
CA LYS A 399 2.01 21.97 -12.78
C LYS A 399 2.69 22.52 -11.53
N GLU A 400 2.66 23.85 -11.34
CA GLU A 400 3.30 24.49 -10.19
C GLU A 400 2.66 24.04 -8.86
N ALA A 401 1.32 23.88 -8.85
CA ALA A 401 0.61 23.36 -7.69
C ALA A 401 1.02 21.90 -7.37
N ALA A 402 1.14 21.07 -8.41
CA ALA A 402 1.57 19.68 -8.27
C ALA A 402 3.02 19.56 -7.78
N GLN A 403 3.93 20.38 -8.32
CA GLN A 403 5.32 20.44 -7.88
C GLN A 403 5.44 20.86 -6.40
N ALA A 404 4.68 21.88 -6.00
CA ALA A 404 4.64 22.29 -4.60
C ALA A 404 4.08 21.17 -3.70
N TYR A 405 3.00 20.51 -4.13
CA TYR A 405 2.36 19.43 -3.39
C TYR A 405 3.32 18.26 -3.16
N ILE A 406 3.93 17.72 -4.22
CA ILE A 406 4.84 16.57 -4.12
C ILE A 406 6.14 16.91 -3.37
N HIS A 407 6.65 18.14 -3.53
CA HIS A 407 7.78 18.61 -2.72
C HIS A 407 7.42 18.69 -1.24
N GLY A 408 6.22 19.20 -0.92
CA GLY A 408 5.75 19.30 0.46
C GLY A 408 5.57 17.95 1.16
N GLN A 409 5.23 16.88 0.42
CA GLN A 409 5.11 15.52 0.94
C GLN A 409 6.43 14.97 1.51
N ARG A 410 7.59 15.49 1.09
CA ARG A 410 8.93 15.06 1.58
C ARG A 410 9.09 15.19 3.09
N ARG A 411 8.33 16.07 3.73
CA ARG A 411 8.31 16.22 5.20
C ARG A 411 7.91 14.94 5.96
N ASN A 412 7.26 14.01 5.27
CA ASN A 412 6.79 12.76 5.84
C ASN A 412 7.79 11.61 5.64
N ILE A 413 8.81 11.79 4.80
CA ILE A 413 9.81 10.77 4.47
C ILE A 413 10.76 10.57 5.64
N ARG A 414 11.02 9.31 5.99
CA ARG A 414 11.86 8.93 7.14
C ARG A 414 13.28 8.55 6.75
N ASN A 415 13.48 7.95 5.57
CA ASN A 415 14.75 7.35 5.13
C ASN A 415 15.32 6.37 6.18
N ASP A 416 14.45 5.57 6.80
CA ASP A 416 14.80 4.67 7.90
C ASP A 416 15.31 3.32 7.43
N THR A 417 14.57 2.66 6.55
CA THR A 417 14.89 1.35 6.00
C THR A 417 14.52 1.30 4.50
N PRO A 418 14.98 0.28 3.75
CA PRO A 418 14.58 0.10 2.35
C PRO A 418 13.07 0.04 2.16
N ILE A 419 12.60 0.56 1.03
CA ILE A 419 11.19 0.49 0.62
C ILE A 419 10.79 -0.94 0.27
N ILE A 420 11.66 -1.69 -0.42
CA ILE A 420 11.41 -3.11 -0.70
C ILE A 420 11.63 -3.92 0.56
N GLY A 421 10.61 -4.69 0.93
CA GLY A 421 10.63 -5.59 2.07
C GLY A 421 11.34 -6.92 1.79
N PRO A 422 11.39 -7.81 2.79
CA PRO A 422 11.91 -9.17 2.60
C PRO A 422 10.88 -10.06 1.91
N TYR A 423 11.26 -10.66 0.79
CA TYR A 423 10.40 -11.58 0.04
C TYR A 423 10.12 -12.89 0.78
N GLY A 424 8.94 -13.47 0.53
CA GLY A 424 8.55 -14.80 0.97
C GLY A 424 8.21 -14.95 2.45
N VAL A 425 7.95 -13.85 3.15
CA VAL A 425 7.66 -13.84 4.60
C VAL A 425 6.48 -12.94 5.00
N ASN A 426 5.70 -12.48 4.05
CA ASN A 426 4.55 -11.58 4.23
C ASN A 426 4.89 -10.36 5.10
N LYS A 427 5.94 -9.64 4.72
CA LYS A 427 6.35 -8.42 5.39
C LYS A 427 6.69 -7.34 4.37
N GLU A 428 6.02 -6.21 4.46
CA GLU A 428 6.31 -5.01 3.69
C GLU A 428 7.62 -4.33 4.13
N GLY A 429 8.12 -3.41 3.31
CA GLY A 429 9.26 -2.57 3.64
C GLY A 429 8.88 -1.30 4.40
N SER A 430 9.67 -0.23 4.20
CA SER A 430 9.43 1.06 4.83
C SER A 430 8.14 1.74 4.34
N SER A 431 7.47 2.46 5.24
CA SER A 431 6.37 3.37 4.89
C SER A 431 6.80 4.50 3.93
N ASP A 432 8.09 4.65 3.65
CA ASP A 432 8.61 5.54 2.61
C ASP A 432 8.18 5.11 1.18
N MET A 433 7.54 3.94 1.05
CA MET A 433 6.90 3.50 -0.19
C MET A 433 5.87 4.50 -0.73
N TYR A 434 5.23 5.29 0.14
CA TYR A 434 4.31 6.37 -0.21
C TYR A 434 5.05 7.60 -0.74
N ASP A 435 5.48 8.46 0.15
CA ASP A 435 5.98 9.81 -0.19
C ASP A 435 7.36 9.79 -0.87
N LYS A 436 8.30 8.92 -0.48
CA LYS A 436 9.60 8.76 -1.16
C LYS A 436 9.42 8.05 -2.50
N GLY A 437 8.57 7.02 -2.55
CA GLY A 437 8.24 6.31 -3.79
C GLY A 437 7.62 7.24 -4.84
N SER A 438 6.65 8.08 -4.47
CA SER A 438 6.04 9.06 -5.38
C SER A 438 7.04 10.13 -5.85
N ASN A 439 7.91 10.62 -4.96
CA ASN A 439 8.98 11.55 -5.31
C ASN A 439 10.02 10.93 -6.25
N MET A 440 10.33 9.62 -6.11
CA MET A 440 11.16 8.87 -7.07
C MET A 440 10.52 8.86 -8.47
N LEU A 441 9.23 8.51 -8.58
CA LEU A 441 8.51 8.50 -9.86
C LEU A 441 8.50 9.90 -10.49
N HIS A 442 8.31 10.95 -9.70
CA HIS A 442 8.38 12.32 -10.18
C HIS A 442 9.78 12.69 -10.67
N ALA A 443 10.84 12.34 -9.93
CA ALA A 443 12.21 12.58 -10.36
C ALA A 443 12.55 11.87 -11.68
N ILE A 444 12.07 10.63 -11.88
CA ILE A 444 12.22 9.90 -13.14
C ILE A 444 11.49 10.61 -14.30
N ARG A 445 10.26 11.12 -14.07
CA ARG A 445 9.55 11.95 -15.05
C ARG A 445 10.36 13.18 -15.46
N MET A 446 10.95 13.86 -14.47
CA MET A 446 11.77 15.06 -14.74
C MET A 446 13.07 14.71 -15.46
N ALA A 447 13.69 13.57 -15.12
CA ALA A 447 14.88 13.04 -15.79
C ALA A 447 14.61 12.58 -17.23
N LEU A 448 13.43 12.04 -17.51
CA LEU A 448 12.97 11.71 -18.85
C LEU A 448 12.75 12.98 -19.70
N ASN A 449 12.28 14.06 -19.10
CA ASN A 449 12.03 15.37 -19.71
C ASN A 449 11.09 15.32 -20.94
N ASP A 450 10.11 14.41 -20.91
CA ASP A 450 9.08 14.23 -21.95
C ASP A 450 7.75 13.81 -21.29
N ASP A 451 6.89 14.77 -21.03
CA ASP A 451 5.60 14.55 -20.37
C ASP A 451 4.63 13.69 -21.18
N GLN A 452 4.69 13.80 -22.51
CA GLN A 452 3.82 13.01 -23.39
C GLN A 452 4.22 11.54 -23.33
N LYS A 453 5.51 11.26 -23.43
CA LYS A 453 6.06 9.91 -23.32
C LYS A 453 5.83 9.32 -21.94
N TRP A 454 6.00 10.12 -20.88
CA TRP A 454 5.69 9.73 -19.51
C TRP A 454 4.23 9.28 -19.35
N ARG A 455 3.28 10.09 -19.84
CA ARG A 455 1.86 9.73 -19.80
C ARG A 455 1.55 8.49 -20.63
N GLN A 456 2.13 8.34 -21.82
CA GLN A 456 1.96 7.15 -22.65
C GLN A 456 2.48 5.90 -21.92
N MET A 457 3.62 5.99 -21.25
CA MET A 457 4.20 4.92 -20.43
C MET A 457 3.26 4.54 -19.27
N LEU A 458 2.74 5.51 -18.50
CA LEU A 458 1.80 5.26 -17.41
C LEU A 458 0.52 4.56 -17.89
N ARG A 459 -0.07 5.03 -19.00
CA ARG A 459 -1.25 4.41 -19.59
C ARG A 459 -0.97 2.99 -20.11
N GLY A 460 0.20 2.80 -20.65
CA GLY A 460 0.66 1.51 -21.15
C GLY A 460 0.88 0.47 -20.04
N LEU A 461 1.27 0.87 -18.82
CA LEU A 461 1.30 -0.02 -17.66
C LEU A 461 -0.06 -0.67 -17.45
N GLY A 462 -1.14 0.13 -17.37
CA GLY A 462 -2.50 -0.36 -17.14
C GLY A 462 -3.04 -1.29 -18.24
N SER A 463 -2.55 -1.18 -19.48
CA SER A 463 -2.94 -2.08 -20.57
C SER A 463 -2.07 -3.32 -20.69
N THR A 464 -0.77 -3.20 -20.39
CA THR A 464 0.19 -4.31 -20.49
C THR A 464 0.02 -5.30 -19.34
N PHE A 465 -0.18 -4.79 -18.13
CA PHE A 465 -0.36 -5.59 -16.92
C PHE A 465 -1.82 -5.60 -16.45
N TYR A 466 -2.76 -5.50 -17.38
CA TYR A 466 -4.19 -5.47 -17.08
C TYR A 466 -4.62 -6.74 -16.32
N HIS A 467 -5.13 -6.56 -15.08
CA HIS A 467 -5.52 -7.63 -14.18
C HIS A 467 -4.41 -8.68 -13.98
N GLN A 468 -3.20 -8.22 -13.64
CA GLN A 468 -2.05 -9.10 -13.44
C GLN A 468 -1.29 -8.78 -12.15
N THR A 469 -0.73 -9.82 -11.58
CA THR A 469 0.27 -9.69 -10.53
C THR A 469 1.67 -9.54 -11.12
N VAL A 470 2.45 -8.56 -10.64
CA VAL A 470 3.76 -8.20 -11.19
C VAL A 470 4.84 -8.12 -10.12
N THR A 471 6.11 -8.17 -10.54
CA THR A 471 7.27 -7.91 -9.68
C THR A 471 7.87 -6.54 -9.97
N THR A 472 8.69 -6.03 -9.06
CA THR A 472 9.49 -4.81 -9.28
C THR A 472 10.26 -4.87 -10.58
N GLU A 473 10.92 -6.00 -10.88
CA GLU A 473 11.74 -6.16 -12.09
C GLU A 473 10.91 -6.04 -13.37
N GLN A 474 9.68 -6.58 -13.39
CA GLN A 474 8.78 -6.47 -14.54
C GLN A 474 8.35 -5.02 -14.77
N VAL A 475 7.98 -4.30 -13.72
CA VAL A 475 7.58 -2.88 -13.79
C VAL A 475 8.75 -2.01 -14.25
N VAL A 476 9.94 -2.19 -13.68
CA VAL A 476 11.15 -1.43 -14.06
C VAL A 476 11.57 -1.72 -15.50
N ALA A 477 11.57 -2.99 -15.92
CA ALA A 477 11.90 -3.38 -17.29
C ALA A 477 10.93 -2.75 -18.30
N TYR A 478 9.62 -2.74 -17.97
CA TYR A 478 8.63 -2.08 -18.81
C TYR A 478 8.87 -0.57 -18.92
N ILE A 479 9.13 0.13 -17.81
CA ILE A 479 9.41 1.56 -17.80
C ILE A 479 10.67 1.87 -18.64
N ASN A 480 11.73 1.08 -18.48
CA ASN A 480 12.96 1.23 -19.26
C ASN A 480 12.69 1.08 -20.76
N GLN A 481 11.94 0.04 -21.15
CA GLN A 481 11.56 -0.20 -22.54
C GLN A 481 10.75 0.95 -23.14
N GLN A 482 9.72 1.42 -22.43
CA GLN A 482 8.82 2.47 -22.94
C GLN A 482 9.49 3.84 -22.98
N THR A 483 10.35 4.13 -22.03
CA THR A 483 11.09 5.40 -21.98
C THR A 483 12.31 5.40 -22.91
N GLY A 484 12.79 4.23 -23.31
CA GLY A 484 14.04 4.07 -24.09
C GLY A 484 15.29 4.44 -23.29
N ARG A 485 15.20 4.43 -21.95
CA ARG A 485 16.27 4.71 -21.02
C ARG A 485 16.28 3.70 -19.88
N ASP A 486 17.46 3.26 -19.48
CA ASP A 486 17.64 2.41 -18.31
C ASP A 486 17.61 3.27 -17.03
N PHE A 487 16.59 3.09 -16.19
CA PHE A 487 16.44 3.68 -14.87
C PHE A 487 16.66 2.67 -13.75
N THR A 488 17.16 1.47 -14.04
CA THR A 488 17.34 0.39 -13.05
C THR A 488 18.15 0.87 -11.84
N ALA A 489 19.26 1.57 -12.06
CA ALA A 489 20.08 2.09 -10.97
C ALA A 489 19.34 3.17 -10.13
N VAL A 490 18.48 3.96 -10.79
CA VAL A 490 17.64 4.96 -10.09
C VAL A 490 16.62 4.26 -9.20
N PHE A 491 15.88 3.28 -9.73
CA PHE A 491 14.95 2.48 -8.93
C PHE A 491 15.66 1.77 -7.77
N ASN A 492 16.79 1.14 -8.00
CA ASN A 492 17.56 0.46 -6.96
C ASN A 492 17.97 1.42 -5.83
N GLN A 493 18.47 2.62 -6.17
CA GLN A 493 18.88 3.61 -5.16
C GLN A 493 17.72 3.99 -4.24
N TYR A 494 16.55 4.30 -4.80
CA TYR A 494 15.42 4.75 -3.98
C TYR A 494 14.68 3.61 -3.28
N LEU A 495 14.61 2.43 -3.89
CA LEU A 495 13.82 1.30 -3.37
C LEU A 495 14.61 0.40 -2.42
N ARG A 496 15.91 0.18 -2.67
CA ARG A 496 16.72 -0.80 -1.95
C ARG A 496 17.69 -0.17 -0.95
N HIS A 497 17.80 1.16 -0.94
CA HIS A 497 18.64 1.90 0.01
C HIS A 497 17.81 2.95 0.75
N SER A 498 18.12 3.15 2.05
CA SER A 498 17.46 4.18 2.85
C SER A 498 17.92 5.60 2.47
N GLY A 499 19.20 5.75 2.11
CA GLY A 499 19.79 7.03 1.69
C GLY A 499 19.24 7.55 0.36
N ILE A 500 19.30 8.88 0.17
CA ILE A 500 19.02 9.54 -1.11
C ILE A 500 20.33 9.90 -1.81
N PRO A 501 20.35 9.96 -3.16
CA PRO A 501 21.55 10.34 -3.89
C PRO A 501 21.85 11.82 -3.67
N THR A 502 23.14 12.19 -3.64
CA THR A 502 23.60 13.59 -3.52
C THR A 502 24.39 13.98 -4.77
N LEU A 503 23.97 15.08 -5.40
CA LEU A 503 24.74 15.70 -6.48
C LEU A 503 25.89 16.51 -5.89
N GLU A 504 27.12 16.12 -6.20
CA GLU A 504 28.30 16.90 -5.86
C GLU A 504 28.76 17.71 -7.08
N LEU A 505 28.85 19.01 -6.91
CA LEU A 505 29.36 19.97 -7.89
C LEU A 505 30.66 20.56 -7.39
N ARG A 506 31.71 20.51 -8.21
CA ARG A 506 33.03 21.04 -7.89
C ARG A 506 33.48 22.06 -8.93
N PHE A 507 33.95 23.20 -8.46
CA PHE A 507 34.42 24.31 -9.29
C PHE A 507 35.94 24.43 -9.19
N GLU A 508 36.65 23.97 -10.22
CA GLU A 508 38.13 23.93 -10.27
C GLU A 508 38.66 24.50 -11.58
N GLN A 509 39.63 25.43 -11.49
CA GLN A 509 40.38 25.97 -12.65
C GLN A 509 39.48 26.41 -13.83
N GLY A 510 38.33 27.03 -13.55
CA GLY A 510 37.38 27.49 -14.55
C GLY A 510 36.53 26.37 -15.19
N ARG A 511 36.56 25.15 -14.63
CA ARG A 511 35.69 24.02 -15.02
C ARG A 511 34.72 23.68 -13.91
N THR A 512 33.54 23.28 -14.28
CA THR A 512 32.57 22.68 -13.36
C THR A 512 32.57 21.17 -13.57
N LEU A 513 32.80 20.43 -12.49
CA LEU A 513 32.73 18.98 -12.45
C LEU A 513 31.49 18.57 -11.67
N ALA A 514 30.84 17.46 -12.07
CA ALA A 514 29.70 16.90 -11.36
C ALA A 514 29.87 15.39 -11.18
N ARG A 515 29.39 14.87 -10.04
CA ARG A 515 29.17 13.44 -9.84
C ARG A 515 27.99 13.17 -8.92
N TRP A 516 27.55 11.94 -8.92
CA TRP A 516 26.64 11.42 -7.90
C TRP A 516 27.41 10.74 -6.76
N ILE A 517 27.01 11.06 -5.53
CA ILE A 517 27.30 10.26 -4.35
C ILE A 517 26.04 9.43 -4.09
N ALA A 518 26.11 8.12 -4.31
CA ALA A 518 25.00 7.19 -4.20
C ALA A 518 25.48 5.82 -3.72
N ASP A 519 24.59 5.05 -3.08
CA ASP A 519 24.88 3.66 -2.68
C ASP A 519 24.92 2.75 -3.91
N GLU A 520 24.09 3.05 -4.92
CA GLU A 520 24.05 2.35 -6.19
C GLU A 520 25.20 2.83 -7.09
N ARG A 521 26.15 1.94 -7.38
CA ARG A 521 27.39 2.29 -8.10
C ARG A 521 27.17 2.77 -9.53
N ALA A 522 26.13 2.27 -10.18
CA ALA A 522 25.79 2.62 -11.56
C ALA A 522 24.81 3.80 -11.64
N PHE A 523 24.61 4.55 -10.56
CA PHE A 523 23.65 5.65 -10.52
C PHE A 523 24.03 6.78 -11.50
N ASP A 524 23.11 7.14 -12.40
CA ASP A 524 23.36 8.08 -13.51
C ASP A 524 22.14 8.96 -13.83
N MET A 525 21.26 9.21 -12.85
CA MET A 525 20.03 9.98 -13.06
C MET A 525 20.32 11.37 -13.66
N PRO A 526 19.72 11.77 -14.79
CA PRO A 526 19.80 13.14 -15.26
C PRO A 526 19.14 14.11 -14.28
N VAL A 527 19.76 15.28 -14.13
CA VAL A 527 19.27 16.31 -13.22
C VAL A 527 19.37 17.69 -13.84
N ARG A 528 18.47 18.58 -13.47
CA ARG A 528 18.42 19.95 -14.00
C ARG A 528 19.23 20.89 -13.11
N VAL A 529 20.12 21.66 -13.75
CA VAL A 529 20.98 22.66 -13.11
C VAL A 529 20.94 23.94 -13.92
N ARG A 530 21.04 25.10 -13.29
CA ARG A 530 21.14 26.42 -13.94
C ARG A 530 22.04 27.38 -13.19
N ALA A 531 22.52 28.40 -13.87
CA ALA A 531 22.96 29.61 -13.22
C ALA A 531 21.73 30.40 -12.74
N LYS A 532 21.77 31.05 -11.60
CA LYS A 532 20.68 31.84 -11.02
C LYS A 532 20.09 32.82 -12.03
N GLY A 533 18.78 32.75 -12.22
CA GLY A 533 18.05 33.56 -13.20
C GLY A 533 18.12 33.04 -14.65
N GLY A 534 18.89 31.99 -14.92
CA GLY A 534 18.95 31.32 -16.23
C GLY A 534 17.93 30.20 -16.38
N SER A 535 17.91 29.56 -17.58
CA SER A 535 17.09 28.39 -17.84
C SER A 535 17.77 27.12 -17.36
N TYR A 536 16.97 26.17 -16.83
CA TYR A 536 17.47 24.85 -16.46
C TYR A 536 18.00 24.08 -17.66
N GLN A 537 19.18 23.50 -17.49
CA GLN A 537 19.82 22.56 -18.43
C GLN A 537 19.91 21.18 -17.79
N LEU A 538 19.66 20.14 -18.58
CA LEU A 538 19.72 18.75 -18.12
C LEU A 538 21.16 18.25 -18.26
N ILE A 539 21.81 17.99 -17.12
CA ILE A 539 23.12 17.33 -17.06
C ILE A 539 22.97 15.83 -16.79
N ARG A 540 23.99 15.04 -17.09
CA ARG A 540 24.00 13.57 -16.95
C ARG A 540 25.23 13.09 -16.17
N PRO A 541 25.32 13.40 -14.87
CA PRO A 541 26.45 12.97 -14.06
C PRO A 541 26.40 11.46 -13.79
N THR A 542 27.58 10.86 -13.61
CA THR A 542 27.75 9.49 -13.12
C THR A 542 28.31 9.53 -11.70
N THR A 543 28.62 8.39 -11.11
CA THR A 543 29.30 8.34 -9.80
C THR A 543 30.78 8.76 -9.85
N ALA A 544 31.36 8.92 -11.04
CA ALA A 544 32.68 9.52 -11.23
C ALA A 544 32.56 11.00 -11.62
N PHE A 545 33.50 11.83 -11.18
CA PHE A 545 33.57 13.22 -11.62
C PHE A 545 33.75 13.32 -13.13
N GLN A 546 32.90 14.14 -13.73
CA GLN A 546 33.00 14.48 -15.15
C GLN A 546 32.69 15.96 -15.36
N PRO A 547 33.29 16.60 -16.37
CA PRO A 547 32.99 17.99 -16.70
C PRO A 547 31.56 18.14 -17.16
N ILE A 548 30.90 19.22 -16.75
CA ILE A 548 29.60 19.63 -17.23
C ILE A 548 29.70 21.03 -17.86
N GLU A 549 28.90 21.25 -18.91
CA GLU A 549 28.81 22.53 -19.58
C GLU A 549 27.42 23.11 -19.33
N VAL A 550 27.35 24.12 -18.46
CA VAL A 550 26.15 24.92 -18.17
C VAL A 550 26.55 26.39 -18.25
N SER A 551 25.93 27.12 -19.17
CA SER A 551 26.30 28.52 -19.45
C SER A 551 26.18 29.41 -18.21
N GLY A 552 27.26 30.15 -17.88
CA GLY A 552 27.30 31.10 -16.79
C GLY A 552 27.31 30.48 -15.38
N LEU A 553 27.54 29.16 -15.26
CA LEU A 553 27.54 28.48 -13.97
C LEU A 553 28.79 28.81 -13.16
N ALA A 554 28.62 29.21 -11.91
CA ALA A 554 29.68 29.47 -10.95
C ALA A 554 29.24 28.98 -9.57
N LYS A 555 30.20 28.83 -8.64
CA LYS A 555 29.97 28.30 -7.29
C LYS A 555 28.91 29.12 -6.50
N ASP A 556 28.88 30.41 -6.67
CA ASP A 556 28.01 31.35 -5.96
C ASP A 556 26.64 31.57 -6.60
N ASN A 557 26.42 31.04 -7.82
CA ASN A 557 25.17 31.23 -8.55
C ASN A 557 24.50 29.93 -9.01
N VAL A 558 25.01 28.77 -8.64
CA VAL A 558 24.42 27.49 -9.07
C VAL A 558 23.11 27.22 -8.37
N GLU A 559 22.11 26.85 -9.15
CA GLU A 559 20.82 26.36 -8.67
C GLU A 559 20.55 24.97 -9.25
N VAL A 560 20.29 24.00 -8.39
CA VAL A 560 19.87 22.65 -8.72
C VAL A 560 18.36 22.53 -8.51
N ASP A 561 17.65 21.88 -9.42
CA ASP A 561 16.19 21.74 -9.35
C ASP A 561 15.75 20.76 -8.24
N THR A 562 16.06 21.09 -6.99
CA THR A 562 15.65 20.30 -5.82
C THR A 562 14.15 20.33 -5.57
N LEU A 563 13.40 21.24 -6.21
CA LEU A 563 11.94 21.25 -6.16
C LEU A 563 11.37 19.94 -6.77
N ASN A 564 11.91 19.55 -7.92
CA ASN A 564 11.43 18.41 -8.69
C ASN A 564 12.22 17.11 -8.45
N TYR A 565 13.43 17.19 -7.90
CA TYR A 565 14.27 16.03 -7.62
C TYR A 565 14.46 15.86 -6.11
N TYR A 566 14.15 14.67 -5.59
CA TYR A 566 14.41 14.35 -4.19
C TYR A 566 15.85 13.86 -4.02
N ILE A 567 16.76 14.81 -3.89
CA ILE A 567 18.22 14.60 -3.84
C ILE A 567 18.86 15.53 -2.82
N GLY A 568 20.06 15.17 -2.34
CA GLY A 568 21.00 16.07 -1.69
C GLY A 568 21.80 16.86 -2.72
N VAL A 569 22.37 18.00 -2.31
CA VAL A 569 23.30 18.82 -3.12
C VAL A 569 24.50 19.23 -2.27
N LEU A 570 25.70 19.03 -2.81
CA LEU A 570 26.97 19.48 -2.23
C LEU A 570 27.69 20.34 -3.28
N VAL A 571 28.15 21.53 -2.89
CA VAL A 571 28.86 22.48 -3.77
C VAL A 571 30.21 22.79 -3.15
N GLU A 572 31.30 22.37 -3.81
CA GLU A 572 32.69 22.56 -3.38
C GLU A 572 33.45 23.61 -4.21
#